data_2d1033ec9ee652a56a46787367c62f7f
#
_entry.id   2d1033ec9ee652a56a46787367c62f7f
#
_cell.length_a   1.000
_cell.length_b   1.000
_cell.length_c   1.000
_cell.angle_alpha   90.00
_cell.angle_beta   90.00
_cell.angle_gamma   90.00
#
_symmetry.space_group_name_H-M   'P 1'
#
loop_
_entity.id
_entity.type
_entity.pdbx_description
1 polymer ?
#
loop_
_entity_poly.entity_id
_entity_poly.type
_entity_poly.pdbx_seq_one_letter_code
_entity_poly.pdbx_strand_id
1 'polypeptide(L)'
;MEILKEEIITVEKFNVISDVFSQAITGELIGMSNFASLAETIEDPHEKMEAVEHANSERMHANGFWAYARKNKLKININMHGTYWGEVRKQFLAYAHKGDFIACLIIQEVMLESFAISMYSDVGTALGGEAGRLFLRIADEEREHLEHSSDILRSEMAKDPGGFLYKFQEIHFNCMTILSEFSASTDLRGHCGVCNDECMKLSLHHIGLDIVTVRGNALALYAQALDNVGIPGEKSIVWIAKLPA
;
A
#
# COMPACT_ATOMS: atom_id res chain seq x y z
N MET A 1 13.92 27.99 -28.97
CA MET A 1 12.82 28.39 -28.09
C MET A 1 11.71 27.38 -28.32
N GLU A 2 11.81 26.22 -27.67
CA GLU A 2 10.80 25.18 -27.73
C GLU A 2 9.62 25.63 -26.87
N ILE A 3 8.50 25.87 -27.53
CA ILE A 3 7.23 26.11 -26.86
C ILE A 3 6.84 24.77 -26.25
N LEU A 4 7.02 24.63 -24.92
CA LEU A 4 6.43 23.54 -24.16
C LEU A 4 4.92 23.53 -24.47
N LYS A 5 4.48 22.51 -25.21
CA LYS A 5 3.05 22.24 -25.36
C LYS A 5 2.53 21.97 -23.95
N GLU A 6 1.82 22.93 -23.37
CA GLU A 6 0.96 22.64 -22.22
C GLU A 6 -0.02 21.56 -22.67
N GLU A 7 0.18 20.37 -22.17
CA GLU A 7 -0.73 19.25 -22.42
C GLU A 7 -2.06 19.63 -21.78
N ILE A 8 -3.09 19.86 -22.59
CA ILE A 8 -4.43 20.15 -22.07
C ILE A 8 -4.87 18.89 -21.33
N ILE A 9 -4.86 18.95 -19.99
CA ILE A 9 -5.34 17.85 -19.14
C ILE A 9 -6.85 17.77 -19.33
N THR A 10 -7.36 16.64 -19.83
CA THR A 10 -8.80 16.40 -19.94
C THR A 10 -9.43 16.31 -18.55
N VAL A 11 -10.75 16.53 -18.45
CA VAL A 11 -11.50 16.43 -17.19
C VAL A 11 -11.36 15.02 -16.60
N GLU A 12 -11.37 14.00 -17.46
CA GLU A 12 -11.21 12.60 -17.07
C GLU A 12 -9.83 12.37 -16.47
N LYS A 13 -8.76 12.79 -17.13
CA LYS A 13 -7.38 12.68 -16.62
C LYS A 13 -7.23 13.42 -15.29
N PHE A 14 -7.80 14.62 -15.14
CA PHE A 14 -7.81 15.37 -13.89
C PHE A 14 -8.51 14.62 -12.76
N ASN A 15 -9.68 14.02 -13.06
CA ASN A 15 -10.41 13.23 -12.08
C ASN A 15 -9.61 12.01 -11.64
N VAL A 16 -9.00 11.28 -12.58
CA VAL A 16 -8.13 10.12 -12.27
C VAL A 16 -6.97 10.51 -11.38
N ILE A 17 -6.27 11.59 -11.69
CA ILE A 17 -5.18 12.10 -10.87
C ILE A 17 -5.70 12.43 -9.45
N SER A 18 -6.85 13.09 -9.35
CA SER A 18 -7.48 13.39 -8.06
C SER A 18 -7.78 12.12 -7.26
N ASP A 19 -8.22 11.05 -7.94
CA ASP A 19 -8.52 9.75 -7.30
C ASP A 19 -7.28 9.05 -6.80
N VAL A 20 -6.26 8.96 -7.64
CA VAL A 20 -5.00 8.31 -7.29
C VAL A 20 -4.36 9.01 -6.09
N PHE A 21 -4.33 10.35 -6.08
CA PHE A 21 -3.86 11.11 -4.90
C PHE A 21 -4.75 10.89 -3.67
N SER A 22 -6.06 10.77 -3.85
CA SER A 22 -6.98 10.48 -2.74
C SER A 22 -6.70 9.14 -2.11
N GLN A 23 -6.44 8.11 -2.92
CA GLN A 23 -6.09 6.77 -2.42
C GLN A 23 -4.72 6.75 -1.77
N ALA A 24 -3.71 7.37 -2.37
CA ALA A 24 -2.39 7.49 -1.77
C ALA A 24 -2.47 8.16 -0.38
N ILE A 25 -3.08 9.35 -0.29
CA ILE A 25 -3.24 10.05 0.99
C ILE A 25 -4.04 9.19 2.00
N THR A 26 -5.06 8.47 1.54
CA THR A 26 -5.86 7.60 2.44
C THR A 26 -5.00 6.46 2.99
N GLY A 27 -4.20 5.80 2.15
CA GLY A 27 -3.28 4.73 2.54
C GLY A 27 -2.28 5.20 3.59
N GLU A 28 -1.55 6.27 3.30
CA GLU A 28 -0.58 6.87 4.22
C GLU A 28 -1.20 7.27 5.58
N LEU A 29 -2.40 7.85 5.59
CA LEU A 29 -3.10 8.19 6.83
C LEU A 29 -3.50 6.93 7.61
N ILE A 30 -3.81 5.84 6.94
CA ILE A 30 -4.08 4.55 7.57
C ILE A 30 -2.81 3.97 8.16
N GLY A 31 -1.71 3.92 7.42
CA GLY A 31 -0.39 3.48 7.91
C GLY A 31 0.05 4.27 9.14
N MET A 32 0.01 5.60 9.05
CA MET A 32 0.28 6.49 10.17
C MET A 32 -0.57 6.15 11.41
N SER A 33 -1.87 5.97 11.23
CA SER A 33 -2.81 5.66 12.32
C SER A 33 -2.61 4.25 12.88
N ASN A 34 -2.24 3.30 12.05
CA ASN A 34 -1.93 1.93 12.42
C ASN A 34 -0.72 1.88 13.35
N PHE A 35 0.40 2.43 12.93
CA PHE A 35 1.63 2.46 13.73
C PHE A 35 1.49 3.29 15.01
N ALA A 36 0.76 4.40 14.98
CA ALA A 36 0.45 5.17 16.18
C ALA A 36 -0.35 4.32 17.20
N SER A 37 -1.32 3.53 16.73
CA SER A 37 -2.11 2.65 17.59
C SER A 37 -1.27 1.48 18.15
N LEU A 38 -0.35 0.95 17.36
CA LEU A 38 0.59 -0.08 17.78
C LEU A 38 1.54 0.44 18.85
N ALA A 39 2.10 1.64 18.68
CA ALA A 39 3.02 2.26 19.63
C ALA A 39 2.42 2.47 21.03
N GLU A 40 1.10 2.56 21.17
CA GLU A 40 0.44 2.65 22.49
C GLU A 40 0.57 1.36 23.29
N THR A 41 0.56 0.21 22.63
CA THR A 41 0.45 -1.11 23.24
C THR A 41 1.77 -1.87 23.37
N ILE A 42 2.79 -1.53 22.60
CA ILE A 42 4.13 -2.14 22.68
C ILE A 42 4.79 -1.77 24.01
N GLU A 43 5.34 -2.78 24.69
CA GLU A 43 6.09 -2.58 25.94
C GLU A 43 7.59 -2.40 25.69
N ASP A 44 8.15 -3.06 24.68
CA ASP A 44 9.57 -2.92 24.31
C ASP A 44 9.87 -1.51 23.81
N PRO A 45 10.85 -0.80 24.42
CA PRO A 45 11.14 0.59 24.03
C PRO A 45 11.69 0.74 22.60
N HIS A 46 12.41 -0.25 22.10
CA HIS A 46 12.99 -0.20 20.74
C HIS A 46 11.90 -0.40 19.69
N GLU A 47 11.06 -1.42 19.87
CA GLU A 47 9.90 -1.64 19.00
C GLU A 47 8.93 -0.45 19.04
N LYS A 48 8.74 0.18 20.20
CA LYS A 48 7.92 1.39 20.34
C LYS A 48 8.49 2.57 19.56
N MET A 49 9.80 2.79 19.61
CA MET A 49 10.45 3.85 18.83
C MET A 49 10.32 3.57 17.33
N GLU A 50 10.53 2.34 16.93
CA GLU A 50 10.36 1.89 15.54
C GLU A 50 8.96 2.20 15.03
N ALA A 51 7.91 1.81 15.77
CA ALA A 51 6.53 2.09 15.38
C ALA A 51 6.23 3.60 15.29
N VAL A 52 6.84 4.44 16.13
CA VAL A 52 6.69 5.90 16.04
C VAL A 52 7.43 6.46 14.83
N GLU A 53 8.59 5.93 14.47
CA GLU A 53 9.35 6.34 13.28
C GLU A 53 8.57 6.01 12.01
N HIS A 54 8.02 4.80 11.89
CA HIS A 54 7.13 4.43 10.79
C HIS A 54 5.91 5.36 10.72
N ALA A 55 5.20 5.60 11.84
CA ALA A 55 4.07 6.53 11.84
C ALA A 55 4.46 7.95 11.37
N ASN A 56 5.68 8.40 11.68
CA ASN A 56 6.17 9.69 11.23
C ASN A 56 6.51 9.70 9.74
N SER A 57 7.06 8.62 9.20
CA SER A 57 7.34 8.48 7.77
C SER A 57 6.04 8.55 6.94
N GLU A 58 5.04 7.76 7.30
CA GLU A 58 3.70 7.78 6.68
C GLU A 58 3.07 9.19 6.70
N ARG A 59 3.22 9.90 7.83
CA ARG A 59 2.81 11.31 7.94
C ARG A 59 3.54 12.21 6.94
N MET A 60 4.81 11.97 6.71
CA MET A 60 5.62 12.75 5.76
C MET A 60 5.17 12.50 4.32
N HIS A 61 4.88 11.26 3.96
CA HIS A 61 4.35 10.87 2.66
C HIS A 61 2.97 11.48 2.43
N ALA A 62 2.04 11.33 3.38
CA ALA A 62 0.72 11.97 3.33
C ALA A 62 0.81 13.49 3.11
N ASN A 63 1.70 14.18 3.83
CA ASN A 63 1.93 15.61 3.67
C ASN A 63 2.48 15.97 2.29
N GLY A 64 3.38 15.15 1.74
CA GLY A 64 3.92 15.33 0.38
C GLY A 64 2.83 15.28 -0.67
N PHE A 65 2.01 14.24 -0.66
CA PHE A 65 0.85 14.10 -1.55
C PHE A 65 -0.17 15.22 -1.36
N TRP A 66 -0.46 15.57 -0.11
CA TRP A 66 -1.41 16.65 0.20
C TRP A 66 -0.93 18.03 -0.27
N ALA A 67 0.36 18.31 -0.11
CA ALA A 67 0.94 19.57 -0.57
C ALA A 67 0.83 19.71 -2.09
N TYR A 68 1.16 18.64 -2.83
CA TYR A 68 1.01 18.59 -4.28
C TYR A 68 -0.47 18.78 -4.69
N ALA A 69 -1.37 18.05 -4.05
CA ALA A 69 -2.80 18.11 -4.35
C ALA A 69 -3.36 19.53 -4.18
N ARG A 70 -3.02 20.21 -3.08
CA ARG A 70 -3.43 21.60 -2.84
C ARG A 70 -2.86 22.58 -3.86
N LYS A 71 -1.56 22.46 -4.19
CA LYS A 71 -0.89 23.30 -5.20
C LYS A 71 -1.60 23.19 -6.56
N ASN A 72 -2.01 21.98 -6.92
CA ASN A 72 -2.64 21.67 -8.21
C ASN A 72 -4.17 21.65 -8.18
N LYS A 73 -4.79 22.05 -7.07
CA LYS A 73 -6.25 22.13 -6.88
C LYS A 73 -6.98 20.81 -7.16
N LEU A 74 -6.32 19.66 -6.86
CA LEU A 74 -6.94 18.35 -7.00
C LEU A 74 -8.10 18.20 -6.02
N LYS A 75 -9.11 17.45 -6.42
CA LYS A 75 -10.28 17.14 -5.59
C LYS A 75 -9.98 15.90 -4.75
N ILE A 76 -9.53 16.10 -3.52
CA ILE A 76 -9.18 15.01 -2.62
C ILE A 76 -10.39 14.55 -1.82
N ASN A 77 -10.62 13.24 -1.83
CA ASN A 77 -11.64 12.55 -1.05
C ASN A 77 -10.98 11.47 -0.19
N ILE A 78 -10.94 11.69 1.12
CA ILE A 78 -10.34 10.75 2.08
C ILE A 78 -11.42 9.82 2.62
N ASN A 79 -11.21 8.51 2.51
CA ASN A 79 -12.13 7.51 3.02
C ASN A 79 -11.39 6.38 3.77
N MET A 80 -10.98 6.65 5.00
CA MET A 80 -10.30 5.67 5.87
C MET A 80 -11.24 4.53 6.34
N HIS A 81 -12.55 4.66 6.13
CA HIS A 81 -13.57 3.69 6.51
C HIS A 81 -14.21 2.99 5.30
N GLY A 82 -13.64 3.16 4.12
CA GLY A 82 -14.04 2.40 2.94
C GLY A 82 -13.94 0.89 3.19
N THR A 83 -14.76 0.10 2.51
CA THR A 83 -14.92 -1.33 2.77
C THR A 83 -13.57 -2.04 2.93
N TYR A 84 -12.69 -1.93 1.94
CA TYR A 84 -11.40 -2.64 1.96
C TYR A 84 -10.40 -2.02 2.93
N TRP A 85 -10.24 -0.71 2.93
CA TRP A 85 -9.36 0.00 3.87
C TRP A 85 -9.78 -0.25 5.33
N GLY A 86 -11.09 -0.23 5.61
CA GLY A 86 -11.63 -0.52 6.93
C GLY A 86 -11.35 -1.96 7.37
N GLU A 87 -11.50 -2.96 6.48
CA GLU A 87 -11.24 -4.36 6.82
C GLU A 87 -9.74 -4.65 7.01
N VAL A 88 -8.86 -4.12 6.17
CA VAL A 88 -7.40 -4.27 6.37
C VAL A 88 -6.97 -3.63 7.68
N ARG A 89 -7.44 -2.40 7.96
CA ARG A 89 -7.16 -1.72 9.22
C ARG A 89 -7.65 -2.51 10.43
N LYS A 90 -8.82 -3.15 10.34
CA LYS A 90 -9.36 -4.01 11.40
C LYS A 90 -8.46 -5.22 11.68
N GLN A 91 -7.92 -5.84 10.62
CA GLN A 91 -6.94 -6.92 10.77
C GLN A 91 -5.68 -6.43 11.50
N PHE A 92 -5.12 -5.31 11.09
CA PHE A 92 -3.97 -4.70 11.76
C PHE A 92 -4.25 -4.42 13.24
N LEU A 93 -5.34 -3.74 13.57
CA LEU A 93 -5.70 -3.37 14.93
C LEU A 93 -5.94 -4.58 15.84
N ALA A 94 -6.40 -5.72 15.29
CA ALA A 94 -6.57 -6.95 16.05
C ALA A 94 -5.22 -7.48 16.61
N TYR A 95 -4.12 -7.23 15.94
CA TYR A 95 -2.77 -7.56 16.39
C TYR A 95 -2.15 -6.41 17.20
N ALA A 96 -2.32 -5.18 16.75
CA ALA A 96 -1.80 -3.99 17.44
C ALA A 96 -2.30 -3.90 18.90
N HIS A 97 -3.58 -4.18 19.15
CA HIS A 97 -4.15 -4.19 20.51
C HIS A 97 -3.57 -5.28 21.44
N LYS A 98 -2.84 -6.24 20.87
CA LYS A 98 -2.11 -7.27 21.62
C LYS A 98 -0.63 -6.97 21.77
N GLY A 99 -0.16 -5.85 21.21
CA GLY A 99 1.26 -5.51 21.12
C GLY A 99 2.06 -6.47 20.22
N ASP A 100 1.40 -7.16 19.27
CA ASP A 100 2.07 -8.09 18.36
C ASP A 100 2.74 -7.33 17.21
N PHE A 101 3.92 -6.79 17.52
CA PHE A 101 4.74 -6.00 16.60
C PHE A 101 5.04 -6.75 15.29
N ILE A 102 5.43 -8.02 15.39
CA ILE A 102 5.77 -8.85 14.21
C ILE A 102 4.58 -9.04 13.28
N ALA A 103 3.38 -9.31 13.82
CA ALA A 103 2.19 -9.40 12.98
C ALA A 103 1.84 -8.07 12.30
N CYS A 104 2.05 -6.96 12.99
CA CYS A 104 1.83 -5.62 12.45
C CYS A 104 2.82 -5.29 11.32
N LEU A 105 4.11 -5.64 11.46
CA LEU A 105 5.09 -5.50 10.38
C LEU A 105 4.73 -6.36 9.15
N ILE A 106 4.28 -7.60 9.35
CA ILE A 106 3.85 -8.46 8.24
C ILE A 106 2.71 -7.79 7.45
N ILE A 107 1.72 -7.22 8.13
CA ILE A 107 0.57 -6.59 7.47
C ILE A 107 0.97 -5.29 6.79
N GLN A 108 1.58 -4.36 7.52
CA GLN A 108 1.87 -3.03 7.00
C GLN A 108 3.03 -3.08 6.02
N GLU A 109 4.20 -3.54 6.47
CA GLU A 109 5.43 -3.40 5.68
C GLU A 109 5.53 -4.43 4.55
N VAL A 110 5.17 -5.71 4.81
CA VAL A 110 5.33 -6.72 3.76
C VAL A 110 4.14 -6.71 2.80
N MET A 111 2.92 -6.62 3.30
CA MET A 111 1.73 -6.72 2.44
C MET A 111 1.34 -5.37 1.85
N LEU A 112 1.08 -4.36 2.69
CA LEU A 112 0.59 -3.07 2.19
C LEU A 112 1.68 -2.32 1.42
N GLU A 113 2.92 -2.26 1.92
CA GLU A 113 3.99 -1.54 1.22
C GLU A 113 4.38 -2.21 -0.10
N SER A 114 4.33 -3.53 -0.23
CA SER A 114 4.52 -4.17 -1.53
C SER A 114 3.52 -3.66 -2.58
N PHE A 115 2.27 -3.45 -2.19
CA PHE A 115 1.24 -2.90 -3.07
C PHE A 115 1.44 -1.40 -3.29
N ALA A 116 1.78 -0.63 -2.26
CA ALA A 116 2.04 0.81 -2.35
C ALA A 116 3.24 1.09 -3.27
N ILE A 117 4.37 0.44 -3.07
CA ILE A 117 5.58 0.56 -3.89
C ILE A 117 5.27 0.28 -5.37
N SER A 118 4.54 -0.81 -5.64
CA SER A 118 4.17 -1.16 -7.02
C SER A 118 3.26 -0.12 -7.63
N MET A 119 2.18 0.24 -6.94
CA MET A 119 1.22 1.23 -7.41
C MET A 119 1.89 2.59 -7.62
N TYR A 120 2.71 3.05 -6.67
CA TYR A 120 3.41 4.34 -6.77
C TYR A 120 4.43 4.35 -7.89
N SER A 121 5.12 3.24 -8.14
CA SER A 121 6.06 3.08 -9.26
C SER A 121 5.34 3.15 -10.62
N ASP A 122 4.25 2.42 -10.77
CA ASP A 122 3.47 2.39 -12.01
C ASP A 122 2.81 3.76 -12.28
N VAL A 123 2.14 4.33 -11.29
CA VAL A 123 1.50 5.65 -11.37
C VAL A 123 2.54 6.74 -11.59
N GLY A 124 3.65 6.71 -10.87
CA GLY A 124 4.73 7.67 -11.00
C GLY A 124 5.31 7.69 -12.41
N THR A 125 5.52 6.51 -12.98
CA THR A 125 5.98 6.34 -14.36
C THR A 125 4.96 6.86 -15.37
N ALA A 126 3.70 6.53 -15.18
CA ALA A 126 2.63 6.93 -16.11
C ALA A 126 2.31 8.43 -16.07
N LEU A 127 2.32 9.05 -14.89
CA LEU A 127 2.06 10.48 -14.74
C LEU A 127 3.23 11.35 -15.20
N GLY A 128 4.47 10.94 -14.93
CA GLY A 128 5.65 11.76 -15.21
C GLY A 128 5.65 13.12 -14.49
N GLY A 129 6.51 14.02 -14.93
CA GLY A 129 6.54 15.40 -14.42
C GLY A 129 6.77 15.50 -12.90
N GLU A 130 6.17 16.50 -12.25
CA GLU A 130 6.30 16.72 -10.79
C GLU A 130 5.51 15.67 -9.99
N ALA A 131 4.29 15.31 -10.46
CA ALA A 131 3.49 14.27 -9.84
C ALA A 131 4.21 12.92 -9.85
N GLY A 132 4.71 12.50 -11.03
CA GLY A 132 5.42 11.24 -11.16
C GLY A 132 6.65 11.17 -10.29
N ARG A 133 7.48 12.23 -10.24
CA ARG A 133 8.64 12.27 -9.35
C ARG A 133 8.30 12.15 -7.87
N LEU A 134 7.15 12.72 -7.45
CA LEU A 134 6.70 12.58 -6.06
C LEU A 134 6.36 11.12 -5.74
N PHE A 135 5.58 10.46 -6.59
CA PHE A 135 5.23 9.04 -6.41
C PHE A 135 6.47 8.14 -6.41
N LEU A 136 7.39 8.33 -7.36
CA LEU A 136 8.61 7.51 -7.46
C LEU A 136 9.52 7.70 -6.25
N ARG A 137 9.67 8.92 -5.74
CA ARG A 137 10.46 9.18 -4.53
C ARG A 137 9.86 8.47 -3.31
N ILE A 138 8.55 8.56 -3.11
CA ILE A 138 7.90 7.88 -1.99
C ILE A 138 8.02 6.36 -2.15
N ALA A 139 7.84 5.83 -3.37
CA ALA A 139 8.07 4.41 -3.63
C ALA A 139 9.50 3.94 -3.29
N ASP A 140 10.50 4.80 -3.46
CA ASP A 140 11.89 4.48 -3.08
C ASP A 140 12.06 4.48 -1.55
N GLU A 141 11.45 5.46 -0.85
CA GLU A 141 11.43 5.53 0.61
C GLU A 141 10.73 4.30 1.22
N GLU A 142 9.60 3.84 0.64
CA GLU A 142 8.90 2.61 1.09
C GLU A 142 9.69 1.33 0.83
N ARG A 143 10.53 1.30 -0.21
CA ARG A 143 11.44 0.15 -0.40
C ARG A 143 12.45 0.02 0.72
N GLU A 144 12.97 1.13 1.24
CA GLU A 144 13.90 1.14 2.38
C GLU A 144 13.19 0.60 3.64
N HIS A 145 11.92 0.98 3.87
CA HIS A 145 11.11 0.45 4.97
C HIS A 145 10.89 -1.06 4.83
N LEU A 146 10.49 -1.53 3.64
CA LEU A 146 10.27 -2.94 3.36
C LEU A 146 11.55 -3.77 3.56
N GLU A 147 12.72 -3.27 3.13
CA GLU A 147 14.01 -3.95 3.31
C GLU A 147 14.35 -4.06 4.80
N HIS A 148 14.23 -2.96 5.55
CA HIS A 148 14.50 -2.93 6.99
C HIS A 148 13.57 -3.91 7.75
N SER A 149 12.28 -3.85 7.50
CA SER A 149 11.30 -4.73 8.13
C SER A 149 11.50 -6.20 7.74
N SER A 150 11.94 -6.47 6.51
CA SER A 150 12.28 -7.83 6.07
C SER A 150 13.46 -8.41 6.86
N ASP A 151 14.44 -7.60 7.24
CA ASP A 151 15.56 -8.04 8.08
C ASP A 151 15.12 -8.40 9.50
N ILE A 152 14.22 -7.60 10.10
CA ILE A 152 13.61 -7.89 11.40
C ILE A 152 12.86 -9.22 11.33
N LEU A 153 11.99 -9.38 10.33
CA LEU A 153 11.17 -10.58 10.16
C LEU A 153 12.00 -11.82 9.87
N ARG A 154 13.08 -11.71 9.11
CA ARG A 154 14.04 -12.80 8.86
C ARG A 154 14.73 -13.25 10.14
N SER A 155 15.11 -12.29 10.97
CA SER A 155 15.69 -12.56 12.30
C SER A 155 14.69 -13.28 13.21
N GLU A 156 13.42 -12.87 13.18
CA GLU A 156 12.36 -13.50 13.96
C GLU A 156 12.07 -14.93 13.47
N MET A 157 11.98 -15.12 12.14
CA MET A 157 11.82 -16.44 11.54
C MET A 157 12.96 -17.41 11.93
N ALA A 158 14.19 -16.92 12.06
CA ALA A 158 15.32 -17.75 12.45
C ALA A 158 15.20 -18.29 13.89
N LYS A 159 14.47 -17.62 14.78
CA LYS A 159 14.25 -18.05 16.18
C LYS A 159 13.25 -19.20 16.28
N ASP A 160 12.16 -19.14 15.53
CA ASP A 160 11.11 -20.18 15.45
C ASP A 160 10.52 -20.27 14.04
N PRO A 161 11.18 -20.99 13.12
CA PRO A 161 10.70 -21.09 11.72
C PRO A 161 9.29 -21.66 11.61
N GLY A 162 8.92 -22.63 12.46
CA GLY A 162 7.62 -23.29 12.41
C GLY A 162 6.48 -22.37 12.83
N GLY A 163 6.61 -21.75 13.98
CA GLY A 163 5.64 -20.80 14.52
C GLY A 163 5.52 -19.55 13.66
N PHE A 164 6.64 -19.03 13.18
CA PHE A 164 6.65 -17.87 12.28
C PHE A 164 5.89 -18.15 10.98
N LEU A 165 6.20 -19.27 10.30
CA LEU A 165 5.52 -19.64 9.05
C LEU A 165 4.02 -19.85 9.25
N TYR A 166 3.61 -20.44 10.37
CA TYR A 166 2.20 -20.61 10.70
C TYR A 166 1.50 -19.26 10.89
N LYS A 167 2.08 -18.37 11.71
CA LYS A 167 1.58 -17.01 11.94
C LYS A 167 1.49 -16.22 10.62
N PHE A 168 2.55 -16.24 9.83
CA PHE A 168 2.59 -15.52 8.54
C PHE A 168 1.50 -16.02 7.59
N GLN A 169 1.34 -17.33 7.48
CA GLN A 169 0.30 -17.93 6.62
C GLN A 169 -1.11 -17.53 7.04
N GLU A 170 -1.41 -17.51 8.34
CA GLU A 170 -2.70 -17.05 8.86
C GLU A 170 -2.96 -15.59 8.47
N ILE A 171 -2.00 -14.71 8.72
CA ILE A 171 -2.08 -13.29 8.37
C ILE A 171 -2.23 -13.11 6.85
N HIS A 172 -1.44 -13.86 6.07
CA HIS A 172 -1.50 -13.82 4.61
C HIS A 172 -2.93 -14.06 4.09
N PHE A 173 -3.56 -15.15 4.49
CA PHE A 173 -4.90 -15.44 3.98
C PHE A 173 -5.97 -14.47 4.49
N ASN A 174 -5.81 -13.92 5.68
CA ASN A 174 -6.75 -12.93 6.22
C ASN A 174 -6.62 -11.57 5.51
N CYS A 175 -5.41 -11.09 5.26
CA CYS A 175 -5.19 -9.75 4.71
C CYS A 175 -5.09 -9.74 3.18
N MET A 176 -4.35 -10.68 2.58
CA MET A 176 -4.15 -10.70 1.13
C MET A 176 -5.43 -11.02 0.35
N THR A 177 -6.36 -11.77 0.94
CA THR A 177 -7.69 -11.95 0.36
C THR A 177 -8.41 -10.60 0.19
N ILE A 178 -8.38 -9.75 1.24
CA ILE A 178 -8.99 -8.42 1.21
C ILE A 178 -8.29 -7.54 0.16
N LEU A 179 -6.95 -7.53 0.13
CA LEU A 179 -6.17 -6.75 -0.83
C LEU A 179 -6.37 -7.23 -2.28
N SER A 180 -6.52 -8.53 -2.49
CA SER A 180 -6.82 -9.10 -3.79
C SER A 180 -8.20 -8.66 -4.28
N GLU A 181 -9.21 -8.73 -3.43
CA GLU A 181 -10.56 -8.23 -3.73
C GLU A 181 -10.55 -6.71 -3.94
N PHE A 182 -9.79 -5.95 -3.16
CA PHE A 182 -9.64 -4.51 -3.33
C PHE A 182 -9.05 -4.17 -4.71
N SER A 183 -8.00 -4.86 -5.12
CA SER A 183 -7.40 -4.64 -6.45
C SER A 183 -8.26 -5.13 -7.61
N ALA A 184 -9.13 -6.13 -7.37
CA ALA A 184 -10.07 -6.63 -8.37
C ALA A 184 -11.34 -5.77 -8.45
N SER A 185 -11.78 -5.22 -7.31
CA SER A 185 -12.91 -4.29 -7.28
C SER A 185 -12.44 -2.89 -7.67
N THR A 186 -13.34 -2.09 -8.14
CA THR A 186 -13.03 -0.74 -8.63
C THR A 186 -13.52 0.34 -7.70
N ASP A 187 -13.88 -0.04 -6.47
CA ASP A 187 -14.47 0.86 -5.50
C ASP A 187 -13.42 1.71 -4.77
N LEU A 188 -12.70 2.53 -5.51
CA LEU A 188 -11.72 3.44 -4.93
C LEU A 188 -12.35 4.56 -4.10
N ARG A 189 -13.64 4.89 -4.30
CA ARG A 189 -14.29 6.03 -3.65
C ARG A 189 -15.51 5.71 -2.81
N GLY A 190 -15.78 4.45 -2.55
CA GLY A 190 -17.14 4.09 -2.25
C GLY A 190 -17.96 4.18 -3.53
N HIS A 191 -18.50 3.10 -3.96
CA HIS A 191 -19.13 2.86 -5.24
C HIS A 191 -20.05 4.03 -5.69
N CYS A 192 -19.76 4.65 -6.80
CA CYS A 192 -20.59 5.74 -7.34
C CYS A 192 -21.95 5.23 -7.87
N GLY A 193 -22.18 3.93 -7.87
CA GLY A 193 -23.40 3.30 -8.38
C GLY A 193 -23.59 3.35 -9.91
N VAL A 194 -22.62 3.89 -10.64
CA VAL A 194 -22.74 4.14 -12.09
C VAL A 194 -21.84 3.22 -12.92
N CYS A 195 -20.83 2.63 -12.33
CA CYS A 195 -19.71 2.05 -13.06
C CYS A 195 -19.65 0.53 -13.13
N ASN A 196 -20.64 -0.21 -12.68
CA ASN A 196 -20.68 -1.68 -12.76
C ASN A 196 -19.35 -2.37 -12.39
N ASP A 197 -18.69 -1.90 -11.34
CA ASP A 197 -17.43 -2.43 -10.83
C ASP A 197 -16.20 -2.30 -11.76
N GLU A 198 -16.21 -1.36 -12.70
CA GLU A 198 -15.09 -1.15 -13.62
C GLU A 198 -14.40 0.23 -13.48
N CYS A 199 -14.70 0.98 -12.44
CA CYS A 199 -14.19 2.34 -12.24
C CYS A 199 -12.67 2.43 -12.26
N MET A 200 -11.97 1.52 -11.58
CA MET A 200 -10.52 1.53 -11.53
C MET A 200 -9.91 1.26 -12.90
N LYS A 201 -10.43 0.25 -13.64
CA LYS A 201 -9.95 -0.07 -14.98
C LYS A 201 -10.08 1.13 -15.90
N LEU A 202 -11.23 1.79 -15.89
CA LEU A 202 -11.47 2.99 -16.71
C LEU A 202 -10.59 4.15 -16.25
N SER A 203 -10.48 4.39 -14.95
CA SER A 203 -9.70 5.47 -14.39
C SER A 203 -8.23 5.35 -14.73
N LEU A 204 -7.59 4.23 -14.40
CA LEU A 204 -6.18 4.01 -14.67
C LEU A 204 -5.86 4.01 -16.17
N HIS A 205 -6.80 3.58 -17.01
CA HIS A 205 -6.63 3.63 -18.45
C HIS A 205 -6.43 5.06 -18.99
N HIS A 206 -7.07 6.08 -18.39
CA HIS A 206 -6.89 7.48 -18.78
C HIS A 206 -5.48 8.03 -18.53
N ILE A 207 -4.69 7.35 -17.69
CA ILE A 207 -3.28 7.66 -17.49
C ILE A 207 -2.35 6.60 -18.13
N GLY A 208 -2.90 5.72 -18.95
CA GLY A 208 -2.14 4.69 -19.68
C GLY A 208 -1.80 3.44 -18.88
N LEU A 209 -2.45 3.21 -17.74
CA LEU A 209 -2.27 2.02 -16.92
C LEU A 209 -3.42 1.02 -17.13
N ASP A 210 -3.06 -0.26 -17.15
CA ASP A 210 -3.99 -1.37 -17.12
C ASP A 210 -4.00 -2.03 -15.74
N ILE A 211 -5.19 -2.20 -15.15
CA ILE A 211 -5.33 -2.74 -13.79
C ILE A 211 -4.79 -4.16 -13.65
N VAL A 212 -4.88 -4.98 -14.70
CA VAL A 212 -4.36 -6.35 -14.66
C VAL A 212 -2.83 -6.33 -14.56
N THR A 213 -2.18 -5.44 -15.32
CA THR A 213 -0.73 -5.22 -15.26
C THR A 213 -0.31 -4.70 -13.88
N VAL A 214 -0.98 -3.67 -13.38
CA VAL A 214 -0.69 -3.09 -12.04
C VAL A 214 -0.82 -4.15 -10.94
N ARG A 215 -1.89 -4.96 -10.99
CA ARG A 215 -2.08 -6.07 -10.05
C ARG A 215 -0.97 -7.13 -10.19
N GLY A 216 -0.59 -7.48 -11.41
CA GLY A 216 0.49 -8.43 -11.66
C GLY A 216 1.82 -7.95 -11.09
N ASN A 217 2.15 -6.67 -11.28
CA ASN A 217 3.34 -6.03 -10.71
C ASN A 217 3.33 -6.06 -9.18
N ALA A 218 2.19 -5.75 -8.57
CA ALA A 218 2.03 -5.77 -7.10
C ALA A 218 2.22 -7.18 -6.53
N LEU A 219 1.65 -8.20 -7.16
CA LEU A 219 1.83 -9.60 -6.74
C LEU A 219 3.27 -10.09 -6.94
N ALA A 220 3.95 -9.64 -8.00
CA ALA A 220 5.36 -9.96 -8.24
C ALA A 220 6.26 -9.33 -7.16
N LEU A 221 6.02 -8.07 -6.80
CA LEU A 221 6.76 -7.41 -5.73
C LEU A 221 6.49 -8.06 -4.37
N TYR A 222 5.24 -8.42 -4.10
CA TYR A 222 4.89 -9.16 -2.89
C TYR A 222 5.59 -10.53 -2.83
N ALA A 223 5.66 -11.27 -3.94
CA ALA A 223 6.41 -12.53 -4.00
C ALA A 223 7.90 -12.32 -3.68
N GLN A 224 8.49 -11.23 -4.18
CA GLN A 224 9.86 -10.86 -3.86
C GLN A 224 10.03 -10.49 -2.37
N ALA A 225 9.06 -9.78 -1.79
CA ALA A 225 9.07 -9.46 -0.36
C ALA A 225 9.01 -10.73 0.52
N LEU A 226 8.21 -11.72 0.13
CA LEU A 226 8.17 -13.04 0.79
C LEU A 226 9.53 -13.74 0.74
N ASP A 227 10.21 -13.70 -0.41
CA ASP A 227 11.56 -14.26 -0.57
C ASP A 227 12.58 -13.52 0.30
N ASN A 228 12.51 -12.20 0.35
CA ASN A 228 13.36 -11.36 1.20
C ASN A 228 13.21 -11.67 2.70
N VAL A 229 12.01 -11.98 3.16
CA VAL A 229 11.76 -12.47 4.53
C VAL A 229 12.31 -13.87 4.75
N GLY A 230 12.48 -14.65 3.69
CA GLY A 230 12.96 -16.04 3.72
C GLY A 230 11.83 -17.08 3.68
N ILE A 231 10.63 -16.71 3.26
CA ILE A 231 9.53 -17.67 3.06
C ILE A 231 9.92 -18.61 1.91
N PRO A 232 9.89 -19.94 2.10
CA PRO A 232 10.24 -20.87 1.04
C PRO A 232 9.38 -20.69 -0.22
N GLY A 233 10.00 -20.66 -1.41
CA GLY A 233 9.33 -20.38 -2.68
C GLY A 233 8.16 -21.34 -2.99
N GLU A 234 8.28 -22.63 -2.61
CA GLU A 234 7.20 -23.60 -2.74
C GLU A 234 5.96 -23.25 -1.88
N LYS A 235 6.13 -22.49 -0.79
CA LYS A 235 5.02 -21.99 0.03
C LYS A 235 4.44 -20.70 -0.55
N SER A 236 5.28 -19.73 -0.86
CA SER A 236 4.85 -18.43 -1.38
C SER A 236 4.05 -18.57 -2.68
N ILE A 237 4.49 -19.42 -3.61
CA ILE A 237 3.76 -19.71 -4.85
C ILE A 237 2.38 -20.29 -4.56
N VAL A 238 2.28 -21.25 -3.65
CA VAL A 238 0.98 -21.86 -3.28
C VAL A 238 0.06 -20.87 -2.59
N TRP A 239 0.60 -19.99 -1.76
CA TRP A 239 -0.19 -18.97 -1.08
C TRP A 239 -0.75 -17.96 -2.05
N ILE A 240 0.08 -17.42 -2.94
CA ILE A 240 -0.35 -16.46 -3.97
C ILE A 240 -1.36 -17.07 -4.94
N ALA A 241 -1.14 -18.32 -5.37
CA ALA A 241 -2.04 -19.01 -6.30
C ALA A 241 -3.44 -19.30 -5.71
N LYS A 242 -3.61 -19.22 -4.40
CA LYS A 242 -4.89 -19.39 -3.72
C LYS A 242 -5.65 -18.08 -3.48
N LEU A 243 -5.08 -16.94 -3.80
CA LEU A 243 -5.76 -15.65 -3.69
C LEU A 243 -6.91 -15.56 -4.71
N PRO A 244 -7.97 -14.84 -4.39
CA PRO A 244 -9.06 -14.57 -5.34
C PRO A 244 -8.53 -13.94 -6.64
N ALA A 245 -9.10 -14.38 -7.77
CA ALA A 245 -8.69 -13.91 -9.11
C ALA A 245 -9.27 -12.53 -9.44
#